data_677cdd3e71071562cbcd85a4f5d766d6
#
_entry.id   677cdd3e71071562cbcd85a4f5d766d6
#
_cell.length_a   1.000
_cell.length_b   1.000
_cell.length_c   1.000
_cell.angle_alpha   90.00
_cell.angle_beta   90.00
_cell.angle_gamma   90.00
#
_symmetry.space_group_name_H-M   'P 1'
#
loop_
_entity.id
_entity.type
_entity.pdbx_description
1 polymer ?
#
loop_
_entity_poly.entity_id
_entity_poly.type
_entity_poly.pdbx_seq_one_letter_code
_entity_poly.pdbx_strand_id
1 'polypeptide(L)'
;MLYPLALVALAGLSSASPTVQPIDFDAIVAAATPTLVGPPATATGQTGVYNAVAASSSAAVAVTGVASASATASVVWFCWGAPATTTSHHFGHSRDYIGRFDHHRPFHGCAAPFEVGTYCGFINPEDPCAPQPAGSGPQVQPDTASAFQAYAPFHSMASNAPTPTGYAQTFKDLGASVNANSYLGLYTLTSYDVAQCAAYCDKTDLCTGINIYIERDPSINPDKCSCQNPSSITNYKCTLWGSGVDSAAATNTGQTRDSFQVVIAGSNGYQKTNNTTPATPSGWTNPQSCGGVTHSHPSTCIGQKFFPGPFDVSVCAAYAASQNTINYKSLGLSSWASWLGYSPLKCNFFNAFMIKQNGVAKGTYCSLFSQQYSPSAASYSPGVSGSISWSVESSWSFCSA
;
A
#
# COMPACT_ATOMS: atom_id res chain seq x y z
N MET A 1 -15.59 -54.50 -44.32
CA MET A 1 -14.99 -53.17 -43.99
C MET A 1 -16.09 -52.35 -43.35
N LEU A 2 -16.05 -52.26 -42.04
CA LEU A 2 -17.01 -51.50 -41.21
C LEU A 2 -16.31 -50.25 -40.68
N TYR A 3 -16.78 -49.08 -41.11
CA TYR A 3 -16.34 -47.79 -40.56
C TYR A 3 -17.18 -47.49 -39.30
N PRO A 4 -16.58 -47.11 -38.16
CA PRO A 4 -17.35 -46.61 -37.05
C PRO A 4 -17.63 -45.11 -37.25
N LEU A 5 -18.91 -44.77 -37.26
CA LEU A 5 -19.41 -43.41 -37.17
C LEU A 5 -19.10 -42.85 -35.76
N ALA A 6 -18.25 -41.85 -35.70
CA ALA A 6 -18.04 -41.07 -34.48
C ALA A 6 -19.19 -40.06 -34.32
N LEU A 7 -20.04 -40.24 -33.33
CA LEU A 7 -21.03 -39.28 -32.89
C LEU A 7 -20.31 -38.14 -32.20
N VAL A 8 -20.27 -36.96 -32.84
CA VAL A 8 -19.88 -35.72 -32.20
C VAL A 8 -21.11 -35.17 -31.45
N ALA A 9 -21.09 -35.26 -30.14
CA ALA A 9 -22.09 -34.62 -29.29
C ALA A 9 -21.86 -33.09 -29.32
N LEU A 10 -22.74 -32.34 -29.98
CA LEU A 10 -22.85 -30.90 -29.84
C LEU A 10 -23.41 -30.61 -28.44
N ALA A 11 -22.53 -30.30 -27.48
CA ALA A 11 -22.95 -29.68 -26.24
C ALA A 11 -23.41 -28.25 -26.53
N GLY A 12 -24.65 -27.96 -26.18
CA GLY A 12 -25.25 -26.65 -26.40
C GLY A 12 -24.47 -25.54 -25.70
N LEU A 13 -24.01 -24.56 -26.46
CA LEU A 13 -23.38 -23.33 -25.99
C LEU A 13 -24.46 -22.44 -25.39
N SER A 14 -24.61 -22.45 -24.07
CA SER A 14 -25.31 -21.38 -23.37
C SER A 14 -24.44 -20.13 -23.44
N SER A 15 -24.88 -19.11 -24.16
CA SER A 15 -24.27 -17.80 -24.16
C SER A 15 -24.48 -17.16 -22.78
N ALA A 16 -23.53 -17.36 -21.87
CA ALA A 16 -23.49 -16.57 -20.64
C ALA A 16 -23.21 -15.10 -21.01
N SER A 17 -24.11 -14.21 -20.61
CA SER A 17 -23.85 -12.77 -20.71
C SER A 17 -22.54 -12.44 -20.00
N PRO A 18 -21.69 -11.55 -20.56
CA PRO A 18 -20.46 -11.16 -19.91
C PRO A 18 -20.79 -10.56 -18.55
N THR A 19 -20.44 -11.27 -17.48
CA THR A 19 -20.53 -10.73 -16.13
C THR A 19 -19.44 -9.71 -15.94
N VAL A 20 -19.76 -8.58 -15.29
CA VAL A 20 -18.78 -7.58 -14.89
C VAL A 20 -17.63 -8.30 -14.17
N GLN A 21 -16.40 -8.00 -14.56
CA GLN A 21 -15.22 -8.55 -13.93
C GLN A 21 -15.11 -7.96 -12.51
N PRO A 22 -15.37 -8.72 -11.44
CA PRO A 22 -15.32 -8.17 -10.09
C PRO A 22 -13.87 -7.99 -9.65
N ILE A 23 -13.62 -6.87 -8.97
CA ILE A 23 -12.41 -6.70 -8.16
C ILE A 23 -12.49 -7.70 -7.01
N ASP A 24 -11.37 -8.38 -6.70
CA ASP A 24 -11.27 -9.28 -5.55
C ASP A 24 -11.13 -8.45 -4.25
N PHE A 25 -12.24 -7.98 -3.73
CA PHE A 25 -12.29 -7.19 -2.51
C PHE A 25 -11.87 -7.99 -1.27
N ASP A 26 -12.12 -9.29 -1.26
CA ASP A 26 -11.74 -10.15 -0.13
C ASP A 26 -10.22 -10.25 -0.02
N ALA A 27 -9.52 -10.39 -1.15
CA ALA A 27 -8.06 -10.36 -1.17
C ALA A 27 -7.49 -9.02 -0.71
N ILE A 28 -8.16 -7.90 -1.03
CA ILE A 28 -7.73 -6.56 -0.57
C ILE A 28 -7.91 -6.42 0.95
N VAL A 29 -9.05 -6.88 1.48
CA VAL A 29 -9.34 -6.82 2.93
C VAL A 29 -8.41 -7.74 3.71
N ALA A 30 -8.10 -8.92 3.17
CA ALA A 30 -7.22 -9.91 3.80
C ALA A 30 -5.73 -9.54 3.75
N ALA A 31 -5.33 -8.59 2.90
CA ALA A 31 -3.94 -8.19 2.78
C ALA A 31 -3.43 -7.53 4.05
N ALA A 32 -2.27 -7.97 4.53
CA ALA A 32 -1.63 -7.39 5.70
C ALA A 32 -1.35 -5.89 5.48
N THR A 33 -1.66 -5.08 6.48
CA THR A 33 -1.24 -3.68 6.49
C THR A 33 0.28 -3.63 6.69
N PRO A 34 1.02 -2.89 5.85
CA PRO A 34 2.46 -2.73 6.06
C PRO A 34 2.76 -2.12 7.43
N THR A 35 3.81 -2.63 8.08
CA THR A 35 4.28 -2.04 9.33
C THR A 35 4.93 -0.69 9.03
N LEU A 36 4.47 0.37 9.70
CA LEU A 36 5.09 1.69 9.63
C LEU A 36 6.37 1.68 10.48
N VAL A 37 7.51 1.88 9.83
CA VAL A 37 8.82 1.93 10.50
C VAL A 37 9.32 3.36 10.48
N GLY A 38 9.68 3.88 11.66
CA GLY A 38 10.27 5.21 11.80
C GLY A 38 11.77 5.23 11.54
N PRO A 39 12.37 6.42 11.43
CA PRO A 39 13.80 6.56 11.25
C PRO A 39 14.56 6.05 12.48
N PRO A 40 15.83 5.60 12.31
CA PRO A 40 16.69 5.32 13.45
C PRO A 40 16.91 6.57 14.28
N ALA A 41 17.19 6.39 15.57
CA ALA A 41 17.31 7.46 16.55
C ALA A 41 18.19 8.65 16.18
N THR A 42 19.23 8.39 15.41
CA THR A 42 20.22 9.40 15.00
C THR A 42 19.83 10.13 13.70
N ALA A 43 18.72 9.75 13.06
CA ALA A 43 18.29 10.32 11.79
C ALA A 43 17.03 11.18 11.96
N THR A 44 17.03 12.37 11.36
CA THR A 44 15.84 13.24 11.32
C THR A 44 14.83 12.84 10.25
N GLY A 45 15.13 11.83 9.46
CA GLY A 45 14.22 11.34 8.43
C GLY A 45 14.56 9.94 7.93
N GLN A 46 13.55 9.24 7.46
CA GLN A 46 13.65 7.95 6.80
C GLN A 46 12.87 7.99 5.51
N THR A 47 13.56 7.67 4.43
CA THR A 47 13.00 7.41 3.10
C THR A 47 13.35 6.00 2.66
N GLY A 48 12.72 5.52 1.58
CA GLY A 48 13.03 4.20 1.02
C GLY A 48 12.46 3.04 1.83
N VAL A 49 11.41 3.28 2.60
CA VAL A 49 10.64 2.22 3.29
C VAL A 49 9.99 1.27 2.30
N TYR A 50 9.54 1.79 1.16
CA TYR A 50 9.05 0.98 0.05
C TYR A 50 10.19 0.60 -0.90
N ASN A 51 10.36 -0.70 -1.13
CA ASN A 51 11.34 -1.23 -2.07
C ASN A 51 10.64 -1.71 -3.35
N ALA A 52 10.64 -0.87 -4.39
CA ALA A 52 9.99 -1.16 -5.67
C ALA A 52 10.56 -2.42 -6.36
N VAL A 53 11.86 -2.71 -6.19
CA VAL A 53 12.49 -3.91 -6.75
C VAL A 53 11.98 -5.16 -6.05
N ALA A 54 11.90 -5.15 -4.72
CA ALA A 54 11.35 -6.26 -3.95
C ALA A 54 9.85 -6.45 -4.24
N ALA A 55 9.09 -5.37 -4.36
CA ALA A 55 7.67 -5.41 -4.72
C ALA A 55 7.45 -6.00 -6.11
N SER A 56 8.23 -5.57 -7.11
CA SER A 56 8.20 -6.14 -8.47
C SER A 56 8.62 -7.61 -8.50
N SER A 57 9.62 -8.01 -7.69
CA SER A 57 10.02 -9.40 -7.55
C SER A 57 8.92 -10.25 -6.93
N SER A 58 8.23 -9.74 -5.91
CA SER A 58 7.07 -10.39 -5.31
C SER A 58 5.90 -10.49 -6.29
N ALA A 59 5.68 -9.47 -7.10
CA ALA A 59 4.66 -9.48 -8.15
C ALA A 59 4.97 -10.54 -9.23
N ALA A 60 6.25 -10.69 -9.57
CA ALA A 60 6.71 -11.67 -10.54
C ALA A 60 6.45 -13.14 -10.11
N VAL A 61 6.37 -13.44 -8.81
CA VAL A 61 6.06 -14.78 -8.30
C VAL A 61 4.59 -14.97 -7.91
N ALA A 62 3.79 -13.92 -8.00
CA ALA A 62 2.38 -13.92 -7.58
C ALA A 62 1.42 -14.57 -8.59
N VAL A 63 1.92 -15.05 -9.72
CA VAL A 63 1.12 -15.72 -10.75
C VAL A 63 0.70 -17.11 -10.27
N THR A 64 -0.59 -17.39 -10.26
CA THR A 64 -1.17 -18.61 -9.68
C THR A 64 -1.60 -19.65 -10.69
N GLY A 65 -1.53 -19.37 -11.99
CA GLY A 65 -1.97 -20.32 -13.00
C GLY A 65 -1.79 -19.84 -14.43
N VAL A 66 -2.03 -20.75 -15.37
CA VAL A 66 -1.98 -20.50 -16.80
C VAL A 66 -3.31 -19.93 -17.25
N ALA A 67 -3.28 -18.79 -17.94
CA ALA A 67 -4.46 -18.30 -18.66
C ALA A 67 -4.70 -19.22 -19.86
N SER A 68 -5.88 -19.86 -19.92
CA SER A 68 -6.17 -20.80 -21.00
C SER A 68 -6.46 -20.07 -22.30
N ALA A 69 -5.76 -20.47 -23.36
CA ALA A 69 -6.14 -20.12 -24.70
C ALA A 69 -7.36 -20.95 -25.09
N SER A 70 -8.50 -20.31 -25.30
CA SER A 70 -9.63 -20.96 -25.97
C SER A 70 -9.46 -20.82 -27.47
N ALA A 71 -9.23 -21.93 -28.16
CA ALA A 71 -9.45 -22.01 -29.58
C ALA A 71 -10.96 -21.92 -29.82
N THR A 72 -11.41 -20.81 -30.41
CA THR A 72 -12.72 -20.63 -31.05
C THR A 72 -13.95 -21.31 -30.40
N ALA A 73 -14.14 -21.11 -29.11
CA ALA A 73 -15.46 -21.20 -28.49
C ALA A 73 -15.48 -20.16 -27.37
N SER A 74 -16.53 -19.36 -27.30
CA SER A 74 -16.74 -18.35 -26.30
C SER A 74 -16.85 -19.00 -24.92
N VAL A 75 -15.72 -19.39 -24.35
CA VAL A 75 -15.64 -19.83 -22.97
C VAL A 75 -15.45 -18.56 -22.15
N VAL A 76 -16.48 -18.20 -21.42
CA VAL A 76 -16.44 -17.13 -20.43
C VAL A 76 -15.46 -17.58 -19.34
N TRP A 77 -14.23 -17.11 -19.42
CA TRP A 77 -13.26 -17.29 -18.35
C TRP A 77 -13.50 -16.18 -17.34
N PHE A 78 -13.92 -16.58 -16.17
CA PHE A 78 -13.94 -15.70 -15.03
C PHE A 78 -12.50 -15.38 -14.68
N CYS A 79 -12.16 -14.11 -14.58
CA CYS A 79 -10.95 -13.66 -13.89
C CYS A 79 -11.14 -13.82 -12.36
N TRP A 80 -11.48 -15.04 -11.96
CA TRP A 80 -11.45 -15.41 -10.56
C TRP A 80 -10.01 -15.80 -10.25
N GLY A 81 -9.38 -15.10 -9.33
CA GLY A 81 -8.29 -15.72 -8.59
C GLY A 81 -8.87 -17.03 -8.04
N ALA A 82 -8.29 -18.17 -8.38
CA ALA A 82 -8.70 -19.41 -7.76
C ALA A 82 -8.69 -19.18 -6.25
N PRO A 83 -9.72 -19.63 -5.52
CA PRO A 83 -9.66 -19.57 -4.06
C PRO A 83 -8.35 -20.24 -3.69
N ALA A 84 -7.52 -19.52 -2.94
CA ALA A 84 -6.32 -20.10 -2.39
C ALA A 84 -6.79 -21.31 -1.60
N THR A 85 -6.60 -22.51 -2.18
CA THR A 85 -6.68 -23.72 -1.38
C THR A 85 -5.65 -23.51 -0.31
N THR A 86 -6.13 -23.22 0.89
CA THR A 86 -5.33 -23.22 2.10
C THR A 86 -4.84 -24.65 2.31
N THR A 87 -3.80 -25.02 1.58
CA THR A 87 -2.89 -26.02 2.06
C THR A 87 -2.18 -25.33 3.21
N SER A 88 -2.67 -25.62 4.40
CA SER A 88 -1.99 -25.33 5.65
C SER A 88 -0.65 -26.09 5.61
N HIS A 89 0.35 -25.46 5.02
CA HIS A 89 1.71 -25.81 5.35
C HIS A 89 1.92 -25.30 6.76
N HIS A 90 1.81 -26.22 7.71
CA HIS A 90 2.43 -26.10 9.00
C HIS A 90 3.92 -25.84 8.74
N PHE A 91 4.31 -24.57 8.68
CA PHE A 91 5.68 -24.21 8.94
C PHE A 91 5.91 -24.52 10.41
N GLY A 92 6.66 -25.60 10.62
CA GLY A 92 7.14 -25.97 11.93
C GLY A 92 7.79 -24.73 12.55
N HIS A 93 7.30 -24.34 13.71
CA HIS A 93 8.00 -23.41 14.57
C HIS A 93 9.39 -24.00 14.82
N SER A 94 10.39 -23.46 14.14
CA SER A 94 11.76 -23.56 14.62
C SER A 94 11.83 -22.78 15.93
N ARG A 95 11.54 -23.48 17.00
CA ARG A 95 11.97 -23.09 18.33
C ARG A 95 13.47 -23.31 18.34
N ASP A 96 14.24 -22.28 18.17
CA ASP A 96 15.62 -22.24 18.68
C ASP A 96 16.17 -20.84 18.54
N TYR A 97 15.80 -19.98 19.48
CA TYR A 97 16.65 -18.92 20.02
C TYR A 97 16.16 -18.61 21.44
N ILE A 98 16.33 -19.60 22.33
CA ILE A 98 16.38 -19.28 23.75
C ILE A 98 17.81 -18.80 23.99
N GLY A 99 18.02 -17.50 23.86
CA GLY A 99 19.18 -16.83 24.40
C GLY A 99 19.24 -17.12 25.90
N ARG A 100 20.34 -17.67 26.37
CA ARG A 100 20.63 -17.89 27.78
C ARG A 100 20.42 -16.58 28.53
N PHE A 101 19.34 -16.50 29.27
CA PHE A 101 19.18 -15.46 30.28
C PHE A 101 20.20 -15.68 31.38
N ASP A 102 21.06 -14.71 31.57
CA ASP A 102 22.04 -14.69 32.67
C ASP A 102 21.30 -14.41 33.97
N HIS A 103 21.22 -15.38 34.85
CA HIS A 103 20.40 -15.42 36.06
C HIS A 103 20.97 -14.62 37.24
N HIS A 104 21.83 -13.63 37.04
CA HIS A 104 22.53 -12.94 38.12
C HIS A 104 22.31 -11.44 38.26
N ARG A 105 21.13 -10.93 37.91
CA ARG A 105 20.69 -9.61 38.39
C ARG A 105 19.49 -9.76 39.33
N PRO A 106 19.46 -9.08 40.49
CA PRO A 106 18.26 -9.06 41.32
C PRO A 106 17.21 -8.27 40.60
N PHE A 107 16.23 -8.97 40.04
CA PHE A 107 15.13 -8.40 39.31
C PHE A 107 14.12 -7.78 40.26
N HIS A 108 13.93 -6.48 40.20
CA HIS A 108 12.68 -5.86 40.57
C HIS A 108 11.67 -6.07 39.42
N GLY A 109 11.10 -7.22 39.30
CA GLY A 109 9.87 -7.57 38.62
C GLY A 109 9.48 -6.95 37.27
N CYS A 110 10.35 -6.13 36.64
CA CYS A 110 10.07 -5.49 35.36
C CYS A 110 10.66 -6.28 34.22
N ALA A 111 9.80 -6.89 33.41
CA ALA A 111 10.23 -7.43 32.12
C ALA A 111 10.65 -6.27 31.22
N ALA A 112 11.79 -6.38 30.56
CA ALA A 112 12.22 -5.41 29.58
C ALA A 112 11.16 -5.29 28.47
N PRO A 113 10.62 -4.11 28.18
CA PRO A 113 9.63 -3.95 27.14
C PRO A 113 10.34 -3.93 25.80
N PHE A 114 10.25 -5.00 25.05
CA PHE A 114 10.74 -5.06 23.69
C PHE A 114 9.59 -4.78 22.74
N GLU A 115 9.39 -3.52 22.41
CA GLU A 115 8.57 -3.15 21.26
C GLU A 115 9.51 -2.91 20.07
N VAL A 116 9.73 -3.94 19.29
CA VAL A 116 10.63 -3.88 18.14
C VAL A 116 10.02 -2.97 17.08
N GLY A 117 10.69 -1.84 16.82
CA GLY A 117 10.73 -1.29 15.47
C GLY A 117 9.57 -0.46 14.96
N THR A 118 8.71 0.17 15.77
CA THR A 118 7.51 0.84 15.22
C THR A 118 7.32 2.30 15.58
N TYR A 119 8.25 2.92 16.26
CA TYR A 119 8.01 4.28 16.77
C TYR A 119 8.71 5.31 15.91
N CYS A 120 7.94 5.95 15.07
CA CYS A 120 8.41 7.07 14.26
C CYS A 120 9.06 8.14 15.12
N GLY A 121 10.38 8.28 15.00
CA GLY A 121 11.14 9.33 15.69
C GLY A 121 11.58 9.02 17.13
N PHE A 122 11.42 7.78 17.59
CA PHE A 122 12.00 7.32 18.85
C PHE A 122 13.34 6.63 18.65
N ILE A 123 14.24 6.80 19.61
CA ILE A 123 15.37 5.89 19.77
C ILE A 123 14.79 4.50 19.97
N ASN A 124 15.43 3.48 19.34
CA ASN A 124 15.00 2.11 19.46
C ASN A 124 14.67 1.80 20.92
N PRO A 125 13.43 1.37 21.23
CA PRO A 125 12.95 1.25 22.62
C PRO A 125 13.58 0.10 23.42
N GLU A 126 14.63 -0.52 22.91
CA GLU A 126 15.34 -1.60 23.62
C GLU A 126 15.98 -1.15 24.93
N ASP A 127 16.33 0.15 25.02
CA ASP A 127 16.92 0.71 26.22
C ASP A 127 15.89 1.47 27.08
N PRO A 128 15.43 0.90 28.19
CA PRO A 128 14.56 1.59 29.13
C PRO A 128 15.15 2.94 29.59
N CYS A 129 14.31 3.97 29.63
CA CYS A 129 14.70 5.32 30.00
C CYS A 129 15.80 5.96 29.12
N ALA A 130 16.07 5.40 27.94
CA ALA A 130 17.02 6.01 27.01
C ALA A 130 16.56 7.40 26.56
N PRO A 131 17.45 8.41 26.51
CA PRO A 131 17.12 9.75 26.04
C PRO A 131 16.64 9.73 24.60
N GLN A 132 15.59 10.47 24.32
CA GLN A 132 15.12 10.72 22.95
C GLN A 132 15.77 11.99 22.39
N PRO A 133 15.88 12.15 21.06
CA PRO A 133 16.28 13.40 20.44
C PRO A 133 15.42 14.56 20.94
N ALA A 134 16.02 15.72 21.18
CA ALA A 134 15.29 16.89 21.64
C ALA A 134 14.19 17.29 20.64
N GLY A 135 13.00 17.58 21.14
CA GLY A 135 11.92 18.14 20.34
C GLY A 135 12.21 19.59 19.94
N SER A 136 11.70 20.01 18.81
CA SER A 136 11.88 21.38 18.29
C SER A 136 10.74 22.33 18.64
N GLY A 137 9.60 21.80 19.09
CA GLY A 137 8.43 22.59 19.43
C GLY A 137 8.40 23.03 20.92
N PRO A 138 7.44 23.89 21.30
CA PRO A 138 7.30 24.35 22.67
C PRO A 138 6.88 23.22 23.61
N GLN A 139 7.33 23.29 24.85
CA GLN A 139 6.80 22.43 25.91
C GLN A 139 5.49 23.02 26.43
N VAL A 140 4.42 22.19 26.33
CA VAL A 140 3.07 22.60 26.76
C VAL A 140 2.89 22.39 28.26
N GLN A 141 2.27 23.34 28.94
CA GLN A 141 1.94 23.28 30.36
C GLN A 141 0.44 23.42 30.58
N PRO A 142 -0.18 22.61 31.45
CA PRO A 142 0.41 21.45 32.14
C PRO A 142 0.83 20.36 31.15
N ASP A 143 1.86 19.55 31.48
CA ASP A 143 2.40 18.50 30.63
C ASP A 143 1.45 17.27 30.61
N THR A 144 0.32 17.42 29.95
CA THR A 144 -0.72 16.38 29.79
C THR A 144 -1.12 16.25 28.32
N ALA A 145 -1.59 15.07 27.92
CA ALA A 145 -2.10 14.83 26.58
C ALA A 145 -3.25 15.78 26.21
N SER A 146 -4.19 16.02 27.14
CA SER A 146 -5.33 16.91 26.89
C SER A 146 -4.91 18.37 26.72
N ALA A 147 -3.94 18.87 27.52
CA ALA A 147 -3.43 20.23 27.37
C ALA A 147 -2.67 20.38 26.04
N PHE A 148 -1.92 19.36 25.63
CA PHE A 148 -1.23 19.34 24.34
C PHE A 148 -2.22 19.42 23.17
N GLN A 149 -3.26 18.58 23.18
CA GLN A 149 -4.29 18.60 22.14
C GLN A 149 -5.11 19.89 22.11
N ALA A 150 -5.30 20.54 23.24
CA ALA A 150 -6.02 21.82 23.33
C ALA A 150 -5.14 23.06 23.16
N TYR A 151 -3.85 22.90 22.86
CA TYR A 151 -2.91 24.03 22.81
C TYR A 151 -3.14 24.90 21.57
N ALA A 152 -3.77 26.06 21.77
CA ALA A 152 -4.20 26.97 20.71
C ALA A 152 -3.12 27.36 19.67
N PRO A 153 -1.84 27.53 20.04
CA PRO A 153 -0.81 27.79 19.04
C PRO A 153 -0.63 26.68 18.01
N PHE A 154 -0.84 25.39 18.35
CA PHE A 154 -0.75 24.29 17.39
C PHE A 154 -1.87 24.36 16.37
N HIS A 155 -3.09 24.61 16.81
CA HIS A 155 -4.24 24.82 15.93
C HIS A 155 -4.06 26.06 15.04
N SER A 156 -3.48 27.14 15.58
CA SER A 156 -3.17 28.34 14.80
C SER A 156 -2.11 28.06 13.73
N MET A 157 -1.04 27.29 14.05
CA MET A 157 -0.04 26.88 13.07
C MET A 157 -0.66 26.07 11.93
N ALA A 158 -1.47 25.06 12.27
CA ALA A 158 -2.13 24.21 11.27
C ALA A 158 -3.12 24.99 10.42
N SER A 159 -3.96 25.83 11.05
CA SER A 159 -5.01 26.59 10.37
C SER A 159 -4.46 27.66 9.42
N ASN A 160 -3.31 28.27 9.75
CA ASN A 160 -2.68 29.32 8.96
C ASN A 160 -1.57 28.80 8.03
N ALA A 161 -1.28 27.51 8.03
CA ALA A 161 -0.24 26.95 7.19
C ALA A 161 -0.58 27.13 5.69
N PRO A 162 0.37 27.68 4.89
CA PRO A 162 0.13 27.87 3.46
C PRO A 162 0.08 26.52 2.73
N THR A 163 -0.77 26.44 1.71
CA THR A 163 -0.76 25.28 0.80
C THR A 163 0.43 25.41 -0.15
N PRO A 164 1.31 24.40 -0.23
CA PRO A 164 2.45 24.43 -1.14
C PRO A 164 2.01 24.49 -2.60
N THR A 165 2.82 25.12 -3.45
CA THR A 165 2.58 25.15 -4.89
C THR A 165 2.55 23.73 -5.44
N GLY A 166 1.56 23.43 -6.28
CA GLY A 166 1.38 22.08 -6.86
C GLY A 166 0.66 21.09 -5.94
N TYR A 167 0.19 21.53 -4.78
CA TYR A 167 -0.60 20.73 -3.86
C TYR A 167 -1.98 21.33 -3.60
N ALA A 168 -2.91 20.46 -3.21
CA ALA A 168 -4.21 20.85 -2.65
C ALA A 168 -4.31 20.33 -1.22
N GLN A 169 -4.83 21.14 -0.30
CA GLN A 169 -5.12 20.72 1.05
C GLN A 169 -6.37 19.85 1.07
N THR A 170 -6.28 18.67 1.67
CA THR A 170 -7.37 17.68 1.73
C THR A 170 -8.07 17.65 3.08
N PHE A 171 -7.33 17.94 4.13
CA PHE A 171 -7.89 18.15 5.48
C PHE A 171 -6.99 19.09 6.28
N LYS A 172 -7.55 19.64 7.35
CA LYS A 172 -6.92 20.68 8.17
C LYS A 172 -7.20 20.47 9.64
N ASP A 173 -6.16 20.66 10.47
CA ASP A 173 -6.22 20.77 11.93
C ASP A 173 -6.94 19.59 12.62
N LEU A 174 -6.59 18.36 12.21
CA LEU A 174 -7.13 17.16 12.86
C LEU A 174 -6.26 16.75 14.06
N GLY A 175 -6.87 16.02 15.00
CA GLY A 175 -6.21 15.37 16.13
C GLY A 175 -5.66 13.97 15.80
N ALA A 176 -5.44 13.66 14.54
CA ALA A 176 -4.98 12.35 14.08
C ALA A 176 -4.14 12.48 12.82
N SER A 177 -3.13 11.61 12.65
CA SER A 177 -2.34 11.51 11.44
C SER A 177 -2.84 10.39 10.52
N VAL A 178 -2.39 10.43 9.27
CA VAL A 178 -2.73 9.45 8.24
C VAL A 178 -2.16 8.08 8.59
N ASN A 179 -2.97 7.05 8.38
CA ASN A 179 -2.61 5.64 8.46
C ASN A 179 -3.16 4.93 7.21
N ALA A 180 -2.28 4.52 6.31
CA ALA A 180 -2.61 3.86 5.05
C ALA A 180 -1.48 2.93 4.61
N ASN A 181 -1.76 2.05 3.63
CA ASN A 181 -0.75 1.12 3.12
C ASN A 181 0.30 1.79 2.22
N SER A 182 0.05 3.01 1.76
CA SER A 182 0.90 3.73 0.81
C SER A 182 2.06 4.52 1.44
N TYR A 183 2.44 4.21 2.67
CA TYR A 183 3.51 4.88 3.41
C TYR A 183 4.87 4.78 2.70
N LEU A 184 5.58 5.92 2.60
CA LEU A 184 6.88 6.02 1.94
C LEU A 184 8.01 6.49 2.85
N GLY A 185 7.70 7.17 3.94
CA GLY A 185 8.71 7.66 4.86
C GLY A 185 8.21 8.77 5.79
N LEU A 186 9.11 9.15 6.72
CA LEU A 186 8.85 10.17 7.73
C LEU A 186 10.07 11.06 7.89
N TYR A 187 9.83 12.35 8.15
CA TYR A 187 10.82 13.31 8.58
C TYR A 187 10.35 14.00 9.86
N THR A 188 11.28 14.21 10.80
CA THR A 188 11.08 15.10 11.93
C THR A 188 11.67 16.46 11.55
N LEU A 189 10.82 17.48 11.59
CA LEU A 189 11.16 18.84 11.18
C LEU A 189 11.52 19.69 12.41
N THR A 190 12.20 20.82 12.17
CA THR A 190 12.50 21.80 13.23
C THR A 190 11.38 22.82 13.45
N SER A 191 10.40 22.87 12.55
CA SER A 191 9.21 23.73 12.60
C SER A 191 8.06 23.09 11.85
N TYR A 192 6.85 23.63 11.99
CA TYR A 192 5.69 23.21 11.19
C TYR A 192 5.79 23.80 9.77
N ASP A 193 6.66 23.23 8.95
CA ASP A 193 6.99 23.70 7.61
C ASP A 193 6.43 22.77 6.53
N VAL A 194 5.25 23.15 6.01
CA VAL A 194 4.56 22.39 4.95
C VAL A 194 5.33 22.42 3.65
N ALA A 195 6.02 23.52 3.32
CA ALA A 195 6.80 23.63 2.09
C ALA A 195 8.01 22.68 2.12
N GLN A 196 8.68 22.55 3.27
CA GLN A 196 9.76 21.59 3.44
C GLN A 196 9.25 20.15 3.33
N CYS A 197 8.09 19.86 3.93
CA CYS A 197 7.45 18.54 3.82
C CYS A 197 7.12 18.19 2.34
N ALA A 198 6.56 19.16 1.60
CA ALA A 198 6.29 19.00 0.17
C ALA A 198 7.59 18.78 -0.64
N ALA A 199 8.65 19.50 -0.33
CA ALA A 199 9.94 19.34 -1.00
C ALA A 199 10.58 17.96 -0.78
N TYR A 200 10.33 17.31 0.36
CA TYR A 200 10.71 15.91 0.57
C TYR A 200 9.89 14.96 -0.31
N CYS A 201 8.58 15.17 -0.42
CA CYS A 201 7.71 14.40 -1.31
C CYS A 201 8.10 14.55 -2.79
N ASP A 202 8.50 15.75 -3.19
CA ASP A 202 8.93 16.02 -4.58
C ASP A 202 10.21 15.29 -4.99
N LYS A 203 11.04 14.95 -3.99
CA LYS A 203 12.29 14.20 -4.18
C LYS A 203 12.14 12.69 -3.94
N THR A 204 10.97 12.25 -3.50
CA THR A 204 10.71 10.84 -3.18
C THR A 204 9.87 10.22 -4.28
N ASP A 205 10.41 9.16 -4.88
CA ASP A 205 9.71 8.41 -5.92
C ASP A 205 8.34 7.93 -5.42
N LEU A 206 7.35 7.94 -6.30
CA LEU A 206 5.97 7.54 -6.03
C LEU A 206 5.20 8.45 -5.05
N CYS A 207 5.83 9.46 -4.42
CA CYS A 207 5.15 10.32 -3.47
C CYS A 207 4.15 11.24 -4.16
N THR A 208 2.89 11.17 -3.72
CA THR A 208 1.79 12.00 -4.22
C THR A 208 1.00 12.69 -3.11
N GLY A 209 1.24 12.34 -1.85
CA GLY A 209 0.59 12.93 -0.70
C GLY A 209 1.52 13.13 0.49
N ILE A 210 1.22 14.12 1.31
CA ILE A 210 1.93 14.40 2.56
C ILE A 210 0.93 14.62 3.69
N ASN A 211 1.35 14.25 4.91
CA ASN A 211 0.66 14.64 6.12
C ASN A 211 1.68 15.24 7.09
N ILE A 212 1.44 16.46 7.54
CA ILE A 212 2.23 17.14 8.54
C ILE A 212 1.41 17.30 9.81
N TYR A 213 2.01 17.05 10.97
CA TYR A 213 1.33 17.12 12.26
C TYR A 213 2.31 17.40 13.39
N ILE A 214 1.77 17.70 14.56
CA ILE A 214 2.50 17.98 15.79
C ILE A 214 2.25 16.82 16.74
N GLU A 215 3.32 16.21 17.25
CA GLU A 215 3.24 15.02 18.08
C GLU A 215 3.86 15.27 19.46
N ARG A 216 3.13 14.85 20.50
CA ARG A 216 3.62 14.79 21.86
C ARG A 216 4.37 13.49 22.06
N ASP A 217 5.67 13.56 22.21
CA ASP A 217 6.55 12.41 22.40
C ASP A 217 7.20 12.42 23.79
N PRO A 218 7.58 11.27 24.37
CA PRO A 218 8.32 11.26 25.64
C PRO A 218 9.78 11.68 25.43
N SER A 219 10.35 12.40 26.41
CA SER A 219 11.75 12.85 26.37
C SER A 219 12.77 11.71 26.58
N ILE A 220 12.33 10.63 27.17
CA ILE A 220 13.07 9.38 27.35
C ILE A 220 12.14 8.21 27.06
N ASN A 221 12.68 7.04 26.70
CA ASN A 221 11.87 5.86 26.43
C ASN A 221 11.12 5.39 27.69
N PRO A 222 9.78 5.42 27.74
CA PRO A 222 9.01 5.01 28.91
C PRO A 222 9.26 3.56 29.30
N ASP A 223 9.38 3.31 30.60
CA ASP A 223 9.56 1.96 31.15
C ASP A 223 8.80 1.83 32.47
N LYS A 224 8.16 0.69 32.67
CA LYS A 224 7.26 0.40 33.81
C LYS A 224 7.90 0.56 35.16
N CYS A 225 9.20 0.36 35.26
CA CYS A 225 9.88 0.30 36.54
C CYS A 225 10.54 1.62 36.93
N SER A 226 10.98 2.42 35.97
CA SER A 226 11.88 3.53 36.26
C SER A 226 11.42 4.87 35.73
N CYS A 227 10.68 4.90 34.60
CA CYS A 227 10.30 6.15 33.92
C CYS A 227 8.98 6.00 33.16
N GLN A 228 7.91 5.67 33.87
CA GLN A 228 6.62 5.34 33.28
C GLN A 228 5.96 6.50 32.53
N ASN A 229 6.12 7.72 33.05
CA ASN A 229 5.52 8.93 32.48
C ASN A 229 6.55 10.07 32.53
N PRO A 230 7.54 10.03 31.63
CA PRO A 230 8.54 11.09 31.56
C PRO A 230 7.95 12.42 31.08
N SER A 231 8.72 13.49 31.17
CA SER A 231 8.33 14.76 30.55
C SER A 231 8.19 14.63 29.05
N SER A 232 7.29 15.41 28.45
CA SER A 232 7.11 15.41 27.02
C SER A 232 8.08 16.30 26.27
N ILE A 233 8.26 16.00 24.99
CA ILE A 233 8.82 16.86 23.96
C ILE A 233 7.80 17.04 22.85
N THR A 234 7.93 18.09 22.07
CA THR A 234 7.08 18.39 20.93
C THR A 234 7.86 18.20 19.63
N ASN A 235 7.39 17.33 18.77
CA ASN A 235 7.96 17.08 17.46
C ASN A 235 7.01 17.51 16.33
N TYR A 236 7.58 18.08 15.26
CA TYR A 236 6.88 18.32 14.00
C TYR A 236 7.17 17.17 13.05
N LYS A 237 6.16 16.43 12.69
CA LYS A 237 6.28 15.22 11.86
C LYS A 237 5.76 15.47 10.45
N CYS A 238 6.47 15.00 9.47
CA CYS A 238 6.09 15.02 8.06
C CYS A 238 6.13 13.59 7.53
N THR A 239 4.99 13.03 7.15
CA THR A 239 4.91 11.69 6.55
C THR A 239 4.58 11.79 5.07
N LEU A 240 5.21 10.90 4.28
CA LEU A 240 5.12 10.83 2.83
C LEU A 240 4.30 9.61 2.40
N TRP A 241 3.46 9.79 1.39
CA TRP A 241 2.48 8.79 0.95
C TRP A 241 2.48 8.63 -0.57
N GLY A 242 2.46 7.39 -1.04
CA GLY A 242 2.34 7.03 -2.46
C GLY A 242 0.89 6.90 -2.92
N SER A 243 0.04 7.79 -2.41
CA SER A 243 -1.35 7.99 -2.75
C SER A 243 -1.77 9.39 -2.34
N GLY A 244 -2.92 9.88 -2.79
CA GLY A 244 -3.61 10.99 -2.16
C GLY A 244 -3.97 10.66 -0.72
N VAL A 245 -3.88 11.64 0.15
CA VAL A 245 -4.28 11.55 1.57
C VAL A 245 -5.63 12.23 1.76
N ASP A 246 -6.43 11.64 2.67
CA ASP A 246 -7.80 12.10 2.88
C ASP A 246 -8.13 12.01 4.39
N SER A 247 -9.09 12.79 4.85
CA SER A 247 -9.44 12.84 6.28
C SER A 247 -9.88 11.49 6.83
N ALA A 248 -10.47 10.63 6.00
CA ALA A 248 -10.87 9.28 6.38
C ALA A 248 -9.65 8.38 6.71
N ALA A 249 -8.47 8.69 6.16
CA ALA A 249 -7.23 8.00 6.47
C ALA A 249 -6.53 8.54 7.72
N ALA A 250 -6.95 9.70 8.26
CA ALA A 250 -6.40 10.29 9.48
C ALA A 250 -6.96 9.58 10.72
N THR A 251 -6.49 8.36 10.97
CA THR A 251 -6.99 7.46 12.03
C THR A 251 -5.97 7.16 13.12
N ASN A 252 -4.70 7.56 12.95
CA ASN A 252 -3.69 7.41 13.98
C ASN A 252 -3.80 8.56 14.99
N THR A 253 -4.36 8.30 16.15
CA THR A 253 -4.53 9.27 17.25
C THR A 253 -3.36 9.25 18.23
N GLY A 254 -2.31 8.49 17.97
CA GLY A 254 -1.19 8.23 18.85
C GLY A 254 -1.32 6.88 19.57
N GLN A 255 -0.52 6.68 20.61
CA GLN A 255 -0.51 5.44 21.39
C GLN A 255 -0.17 5.71 22.86
N THR A 256 -0.46 4.73 23.71
CA THR A 256 0.00 4.73 25.10
C THR A 256 1.28 3.88 25.21
N ARG A 257 2.32 4.43 25.82
CA ARG A 257 3.57 3.76 26.12
C ARG A 257 3.75 3.78 27.64
N ASP A 258 3.52 2.67 28.29
CA ASP A 258 3.34 2.57 29.75
C ASP A 258 2.28 3.55 30.26
N SER A 259 2.64 4.57 31.02
CA SER A 259 1.72 5.62 31.46
C SER A 259 1.81 6.90 30.63
N PHE A 260 2.72 6.97 29.66
CA PHE A 260 2.89 8.11 28.77
C PHE A 260 1.94 8.01 27.58
N GLN A 261 1.21 9.09 27.29
CA GLN A 261 0.32 9.20 26.15
C GLN A 261 0.99 10.00 25.02
N VAL A 262 1.31 9.34 23.91
CA VAL A 262 1.64 9.99 22.65
C VAL A 262 0.32 10.45 22.02
N VAL A 263 0.20 11.70 21.66
CA VAL A 263 -1.00 12.29 21.04
C VAL A 263 -0.61 13.25 19.92
N ILE A 264 -1.56 13.50 19.04
CA ILE A 264 -1.40 14.31 17.83
C ILE A 264 -2.30 15.54 17.90
N ALA A 265 -1.78 16.66 17.42
CA ALA A 265 -2.50 17.92 17.22
C ALA A 265 -2.10 18.57 15.90
N GLY A 266 -2.95 19.43 15.37
CA GLY A 266 -2.63 20.27 14.21
C GLY A 266 -2.25 19.46 12.96
N SER A 267 -2.96 18.37 12.68
CA SER A 267 -2.66 17.52 11.52
C SER A 267 -3.29 18.06 10.25
N ASN A 268 -2.48 18.32 9.22
CA ASN A 268 -2.90 18.74 7.89
C ASN A 268 -2.49 17.72 6.83
N GLY A 269 -3.38 17.47 5.88
CA GLY A 269 -3.12 16.63 4.71
C GLY A 269 -3.08 17.43 3.42
N TYR A 270 -2.17 17.08 2.54
CA TYR A 270 -2.04 17.69 1.21
C TYR A 270 -1.72 16.62 0.17
N GLN A 271 -2.26 16.79 -1.03
CA GLN A 271 -1.96 15.91 -2.16
C GLN A 271 -1.53 16.72 -3.39
N LYS A 272 -0.69 16.15 -4.24
CA LYS A 272 -0.31 16.77 -5.50
C LYS A 272 -1.53 16.99 -6.39
N THR A 273 -1.66 18.17 -6.96
CA THR A 273 -2.78 18.51 -7.85
C THR A 273 -2.60 17.96 -9.26
N ASN A 274 -1.36 17.79 -9.68
CA ASN A 274 -1.06 17.20 -10.96
C ASN A 274 -1.01 15.68 -10.78
N ASN A 275 -1.87 14.94 -11.47
CA ASN A 275 -1.73 13.51 -11.65
C ASN A 275 -0.37 13.27 -12.33
N THR A 276 0.65 13.01 -11.52
CA THR A 276 1.98 12.73 -12.05
C THR A 276 1.86 11.50 -12.92
N THR A 277 2.11 11.66 -14.21
CA THR A 277 2.14 10.54 -15.16
C THR A 277 3.18 9.53 -14.65
N PRO A 278 2.80 8.29 -14.38
CA PRO A 278 3.75 7.31 -13.88
C PRO A 278 4.82 7.00 -14.92
N ALA A 279 6.01 6.62 -14.48
CA ALA A 279 7.08 6.20 -15.38
C ALA A 279 6.62 5.01 -16.22
N THR A 280 6.96 5.01 -17.51
CA THR A 280 6.63 3.92 -18.42
C THR A 280 7.51 2.72 -18.13
N PRO A 281 6.97 1.55 -17.74
CA PRO A 281 7.77 0.35 -17.57
C PRO A 281 8.37 -0.13 -18.87
N SER A 282 9.55 -0.78 -18.80
CA SER A 282 10.22 -1.34 -19.99
C SER A 282 9.32 -2.35 -20.72
N GLY A 283 9.26 -2.24 -22.05
CA GLY A 283 8.42 -3.09 -22.91
C GLY A 283 6.97 -2.66 -23.01
N TRP A 284 6.62 -1.48 -22.48
CA TRP A 284 5.29 -0.90 -22.52
C TRP A 284 5.27 0.48 -23.19
N THR A 285 4.12 0.92 -23.66
CA THR A 285 3.95 2.27 -24.24
C THR A 285 3.67 3.29 -23.16
N ASN A 286 3.67 4.58 -23.56
CA ASN A 286 3.36 5.69 -22.67
C ASN A 286 2.03 5.48 -21.94
N PRO A 287 1.97 5.83 -20.65
CA PRO A 287 0.78 5.67 -19.83
C PRO A 287 -0.38 6.53 -20.35
N GLN A 288 -1.57 5.96 -20.29
CA GLN A 288 -2.82 6.62 -20.65
C GLN A 288 -3.72 6.69 -19.42
N SER A 289 -4.11 7.90 -19.02
CA SER A 289 -4.97 8.10 -17.85
C SER A 289 -6.39 7.61 -18.10
N CYS A 290 -6.91 6.83 -17.16
CA CYS A 290 -8.31 6.41 -17.10
C CYS A 290 -9.11 7.19 -16.03
N GLY A 291 -8.50 8.16 -15.35
CA GLY A 291 -9.16 8.96 -14.31
C GLY A 291 -9.50 8.15 -13.05
N GLY A 292 -10.76 8.23 -12.60
CA GLY A 292 -11.28 7.52 -11.43
C GLY A 292 -12.01 6.20 -11.75
N VAL A 293 -11.82 5.66 -12.95
CA VAL A 293 -12.45 4.41 -13.42
C VAL A 293 -11.41 3.43 -13.91
N THR A 294 -11.78 2.15 -14.04
CA THR A 294 -10.89 1.09 -14.48
C THR A 294 -11.46 0.35 -15.70
N HIS A 295 -10.59 -0.38 -16.37
CA HIS A 295 -11.00 -1.32 -17.41
C HIS A 295 -11.61 -2.58 -16.79
N SER A 296 -12.74 -3.02 -17.36
CA SER A 296 -13.42 -4.27 -17.02
C SER A 296 -13.83 -4.97 -18.29
N HIS A 297 -13.03 -5.93 -18.75
CA HIS A 297 -13.23 -6.69 -19.99
C HIS A 297 -13.08 -8.19 -19.71
N PRO A 298 -14.12 -8.86 -19.18
CA PRO A 298 -14.03 -10.26 -18.72
C PRO A 298 -13.58 -11.25 -19.78
N SER A 299 -13.99 -11.04 -21.03
CA SER A 299 -13.67 -11.96 -22.15
C SER A 299 -12.19 -11.96 -22.56
N THR A 300 -11.45 -10.92 -22.21
CA THR A 300 -10.02 -10.75 -22.55
C THR A 300 -9.12 -10.66 -21.33
N CYS A 301 -9.69 -10.70 -20.13
CA CYS A 301 -8.94 -10.72 -18.88
C CYS A 301 -8.17 -12.03 -18.75
N ILE A 302 -6.87 -11.92 -18.48
CA ILE A 302 -5.97 -13.05 -18.30
C ILE A 302 -5.32 -13.10 -16.93
N GLY A 303 -5.65 -12.16 -16.06
CA GLY A 303 -5.20 -12.12 -14.67
C GLY A 303 -5.55 -10.82 -13.98
N GLN A 304 -5.74 -10.93 -12.67
CA GLN A 304 -5.91 -9.80 -11.76
C GLN A 304 -5.15 -10.06 -10.48
N LYS A 305 -4.57 -9.01 -9.89
CA LYS A 305 -3.87 -9.14 -8.63
C LYS A 305 -3.82 -7.81 -7.89
N PHE A 306 -3.95 -7.89 -6.58
CA PHE A 306 -3.74 -6.80 -5.65
C PHE A 306 -2.34 -6.86 -5.04
N PHE A 307 -1.68 -5.69 -4.95
CA PHE A 307 -0.37 -5.51 -4.31
C PHE A 307 -0.46 -4.38 -3.29
N PRO A 308 -0.32 -4.66 -1.98
CA PRO A 308 -0.39 -3.63 -0.95
C PRO A 308 0.82 -2.68 -1.05
N GLY A 309 0.60 -1.40 -0.76
CA GLY A 309 1.66 -0.39 -0.81
C GLY A 309 1.28 0.88 -1.56
N PRO A 310 2.26 1.69 -2.00
CA PRO A 310 2.04 2.86 -2.83
C PRO A 310 1.53 2.49 -4.22
N PHE A 311 1.04 3.50 -4.97
CA PHE A 311 0.73 3.30 -6.37
C PHE A 311 2.01 3.10 -7.19
N ASP A 312 2.23 1.88 -7.65
CA ASP A 312 3.43 1.50 -8.41
C ASP A 312 3.06 0.64 -9.62
N VAL A 313 3.18 1.22 -10.81
CA VAL A 313 2.86 0.52 -12.07
C VAL A 313 3.87 -0.59 -12.40
N SER A 314 5.06 -0.56 -11.82
CA SER A 314 6.11 -1.56 -12.06
C SER A 314 5.71 -2.95 -11.57
N VAL A 315 4.91 -3.04 -10.51
CA VAL A 315 4.39 -4.32 -10.01
C VAL A 315 3.43 -4.96 -11.02
N CYS A 316 2.63 -4.14 -11.73
CA CYS A 316 1.73 -4.64 -12.76
C CYS A 316 2.51 -5.11 -14.00
N ALA A 317 3.54 -4.40 -14.39
CA ALA A 317 4.42 -4.82 -15.49
C ALA A 317 5.15 -6.14 -15.17
N ALA A 318 5.66 -6.29 -13.94
CA ALA A 318 6.31 -7.52 -13.49
C ALA A 318 5.32 -8.70 -13.43
N TYR A 319 4.11 -8.46 -12.92
CA TYR A 319 3.03 -9.47 -12.91
C TYR A 319 2.66 -9.88 -14.34
N ALA A 320 2.51 -8.94 -15.28
CA ALA A 320 2.23 -9.22 -16.68
C ALA A 320 3.33 -10.04 -17.36
N ALA A 321 4.59 -9.71 -17.12
CA ALA A 321 5.75 -10.44 -17.65
C ALA A 321 5.77 -11.89 -17.16
N SER A 322 5.47 -12.13 -15.90
CA SER A 322 5.37 -13.46 -15.32
C SER A 322 4.19 -14.25 -15.86
N GLN A 323 3.03 -13.62 -16.02
CA GLN A 323 1.87 -14.27 -16.63
C GLN A 323 2.19 -14.70 -18.07
N ASN A 324 2.83 -13.84 -18.85
CA ASN A 324 3.29 -14.17 -20.19
C ASN A 324 4.26 -15.35 -20.20
N THR A 325 5.19 -15.40 -19.25
CA THR A 325 6.17 -16.49 -19.14
C THR A 325 5.50 -17.82 -18.84
N ILE A 326 4.54 -17.84 -17.92
CA ILE A 326 3.81 -19.07 -17.57
C ILE A 326 2.94 -19.55 -18.73
N ASN A 327 2.21 -18.62 -19.38
CA ASN A 327 1.39 -18.93 -20.52
C ASN A 327 2.23 -19.51 -21.69
N TYR A 328 3.41 -18.93 -21.92
CA TYR A 328 4.33 -19.43 -22.94
C TYR A 328 4.87 -20.83 -22.62
N LYS A 329 5.32 -21.05 -21.39
CA LYS A 329 5.86 -22.35 -20.95
C LYS A 329 4.83 -23.47 -21.04
N SER A 330 3.56 -23.19 -20.76
CA SER A 330 2.50 -24.18 -20.82
C SER A 330 2.22 -24.70 -22.24
N LEU A 331 2.45 -23.86 -23.27
CA LEU A 331 2.36 -24.27 -24.66
C LEU A 331 3.65 -24.91 -25.20
N GLY A 332 4.81 -24.49 -24.66
CA GLY A 332 6.13 -24.94 -25.11
C GLY A 332 6.42 -26.43 -24.90
N LEU A 333 5.67 -27.11 -24.02
CA LEU A 333 5.73 -28.57 -23.84
C LEU A 333 5.06 -29.34 -25.01
N SER A 334 4.33 -28.65 -25.87
CA SER A 334 3.71 -29.20 -27.06
C SER A 334 4.16 -28.44 -28.31
N SER A 335 5.40 -28.72 -28.77
CA SER A 335 5.99 -28.08 -29.96
C SER A 335 5.09 -28.22 -31.22
N TRP A 336 4.16 -29.16 -31.23
CA TRP A 336 3.16 -29.34 -32.27
C TRP A 336 2.02 -28.30 -32.20
N ALA A 337 1.75 -27.66 -31.03
CA ALA A 337 0.69 -26.67 -30.90
C ALA A 337 1.03 -25.39 -31.66
N SER A 338 2.28 -24.93 -31.63
CA SER A 338 2.72 -23.76 -32.42
C SER A 338 2.70 -24.05 -33.92
N TRP A 339 2.97 -25.31 -34.33
CA TRP A 339 2.89 -25.73 -35.72
C TRP A 339 1.44 -25.73 -36.20
N LEU A 340 0.45 -25.96 -35.33
CA LEU A 340 -0.97 -25.85 -35.61
C LEU A 340 -1.51 -24.40 -35.52
N GLY A 341 -0.64 -23.39 -35.35
CA GLY A 341 -1.03 -21.99 -35.31
C GLY A 341 -1.54 -21.50 -33.93
N TYR A 342 -1.43 -22.32 -32.90
CA TYR A 342 -1.79 -21.91 -31.55
C TYR A 342 -0.71 -20.96 -30.95
N SER A 343 -1.14 -19.80 -30.49
CA SER A 343 -0.30 -18.85 -29.74
C SER A 343 -0.73 -18.77 -28.29
N PRO A 344 0.22 -18.66 -27.34
CA PRO A 344 -0.14 -18.45 -25.94
C PRO A 344 -0.86 -17.11 -25.77
N LEU A 345 -1.80 -17.07 -24.83
CA LEU A 345 -2.37 -15.78 -24.42
C LEU A 345 -1.26 -14.88 -23.86
N LYS A 346 -1.15 -13.71 -24.46
CA LYS A 346 -0.16 -12.70 -24.07
C LYS A 346 -0.90 -11.51 -23.46
N CYS A 347 -0.35 -10.97 -22.37
CA CYS A 347 -0.76 -9.67 -21.85
C CYS A 347 -0.27 -8.59 -22.82
N ASN A 348 -1.19 -8.03 -23.58
CA ASN A 348 -0.93 -6.94 -24.51
C ASN A 348 -1.37 -5.59 -23.96
N PHE A 349 -2.03 -5.60 -22.80
CA PHE A 349 -2.57 -4.42 -22.16
C PHE A 349 -2.74 -4.68 -20.67
N PHE A 350 -2.36 -3.72 -19.82
CA PHE A 350 -2.73 -3.77 -18.41
C PHE A 350 -3.28 -2.43 -17.95
N ASN A 351 -4.16 -2.50 -16.95
CA ASN A 351 -4.61 -1.34 -16.19
C ASN A 351 -4.12 -1.47 -14.74
N ALA A 352 -3.44 -0.44 -14.29
CA ALA A 352 -2.96 -0.29 -12.92
C ALA A 352 -3.73 0.86 -12.25
N PHE A 353 -4.21 0.65 -11.02
CA PHE A 353 -4.90 1.70 -10.28
C PHE A 353 -4.70 1.53 -8.77
N MET A 354 -4.72 2.67 -8.05
CA MET A 354 -4.80 2.66 -6.60
C MET A 354 -6.24 2.36 -6.20
N ILE A 355 -6.45 1.30 -5.42
CA ILE A 355 -7.75 0.99 -4.81
C ILE A 355 -7.83 1.56 -3.40
N LYS A 356 -8.93 2.25 -3.09
CA LYS A 356 -9.21 2.83 -1.77
C LYS A 356 -10.44 2.16 -1.15
N GLN A 357 -10.36 1.90 0.14
CA GLN A 357 -11.44 1.39 0.98
C GLN A 357 -11.85 2.48 1.96
N ASN A 358 -13.09 2.96 1.90
CA ASN A 358 -13.58 4.05 2.75
C ASN A 358 -12.65 5.28 2.75
N GLY A 359 -12.09 5.66 1.58
CA GLY A 359 -11.15 6.76 1.44
C GLY A 359 -9.68 6.41 1.78
N VAL A 360 -9.39 5.25 2.36
CA VAL A 360 -8.05 4.83 2.74
C VAL A 360 -7.39 4.04 1.61
N ALA A 361 -6.21 4.48 1.17
CA ALA A 361 -5.42 3.81 0.13
C ALA A 361 -4.94 2.44 0.61
N LYS A 362 -5.18 1.40 -0.20
CA LYS A 362 -4.81 0.02 0.10
C LYS A 362 -3.61 -0.47 -0.69
N GLY A 363 -3.53 -0.14 -1.97
CA GLY A 363 -2.43 -0.58 -2.83
C GLY A 363 -2.77 -0.54 -4.30
N THR A 364 -1.83 -1.00 -5.10
CA THR A 364 -1.97 -1.10 -6.56
C THR A 364 -2.73 -2.36 -6.94
N TYR A 365 -3.79 -2.19 -7.70
CA TYR A 365 -4.53 -3.28 -8.31
C TYR A 365 -4.17 -3.36 -9.79
N CYS A 366 -3.86 -4.56 -10.27
CA CYS A 366 -3.47 -4.85 -11.64
C CYS A 366 -4.53 -5.69 -12.33
N SER A 367 -4.98 -5.26 -13.51
CA SER A 367 -5.83 -6.06 -14.41
C SER A 367 -5.11 -6.25 -15.73
N LEU A 368 -4.92 -7.50 -16.14
CA LEU A 368 -4.18 -7.89 -17.35
C LEU A 368 -5.15 -8.35 -18.44
N PHE A 369 -4.91 -7.91 -19.68
CA PHE A 369 -5.79 -8.24 -20.81
C PHE A 369 -4.97 -8.71 -22.03
N SER A 370 -5.54 -9.63 -22.78
CA SER A 370 -4.95 -10.10 -24.04
C SER A 370 -5.16 -9.14 -25.21
N GLN A 371 -6.09 -8.17 -25.07
CA GLN A 371 -6.43 -7.17 -26.09
C GLN A 371 -6.14 -5.76 -25.56
N GLN A 372 -5.71 -4.85 -26.44
CA GLN A 372 -5.52 -3.44 -26.14
C GLN A 372 -6.85 -2.68 -26.21
N TYR A 373 -6.99 -1.67 -25.34
CA TYR A 373 -8.17 -0.82 -25.25
C TYR A 373 -7.76 0.66 -25.18
N SER A 374 -8.65 1.53 -25.70
CA SER A 374 -8.50 2.97 -25.49
C SER A 374 -8.88 3.36 -24.05
N PRO A 375 -8.36 4.48 -23.51
CA PRO A 375 -8.76 4.96 -22.18
C PRO A 375 -10.27 5.16 -22.02
N SER A 376 -10.96 5.55 -23.08
CA SER A 376 -12.40 5.74 -23.10
C SER A 376 -13.22 4.45 -22.89
N ALA A 377 -12.59 3.28 -23.04
CA ALA A 377 -13.20 1.99 -22.72
C ALA A 377 -13.15 1.66 -21.21
N ALA A 378 -12.42 2.43 -20.42
CA ALA A 378 -12.46 2.33 -18.96
C ALA A 378 -13.77 2.95 -18.47
N SER A 379 -14.61 2.15 -17.83
CA SER A 379 -15.95 2.59 -17.39
C SER A 379 -16.37 2.00 -16.04
N TYR A 380 -15.57 1.11 -15.49
CA TYR A 380 -15.93 0.46 -14.24
C TYR A 380 -15.51 1.28 -13.02
N SER A 381 -16.47 1.52 -12.13
CA SER A 381 -16.26 2.09 -10.80
C SER A 381 -16.76 1.10 -9.75
N PRO A 382 -15.92 0.73 -8.77
CA PRO A 382 -16.28 -0.35 -7.83
C PRO A 382 -17.48 -0.03 -6.93
N GLY A 383 -17.70 1.24 -6.57
CA GLY A 383 -18.88 1.64 -5.79
C GLY A 383 -18.90 1.10 -4.35
N VAL A 384 -20.10 0.69 -3.87
CA VAL A 384 -20.32 0.21 -2.50
C VAL A 384 -20.59 -1.28 -2.49
N SER A 385 -19.90 -2.01 -1.62
CA SER A 385 -20.12 -3.44 -1.36
C SER A 385 -20.37 -3.64 0.15
N GLY A 386 -21.59 -4.01 0.53
CA GLY A 386 -22.02 -4.03 1.93
C GLY A 386 -21.98 -2.62 2.56
N SER A 387 -21.25 -2.47 3.66
CA SER A 387 -21.00 -1.18 4.32
C SER A 387 -19.71 -0.49 3.88
N ILE A 388 -18.99 -1.07 2.93
CA ILE A 388 -17.67 -0.60 2.50
C ILE A 388 -17.81 0.17 1.18
N SER A 389 -17.32 1.40 1.17
CA SER A 389 -17.18 2.22 -0.04
C SER A 389 -15.82 1.97 -0.68
N TRP A 390 -15.82 1.61 -1.95
CA TRP A 390 -14.63 1.41 -2.76
C TRP A 390 -14.50 2.50 -3.82
N SER A 391 -13.30 3.00 -4.00
CA SER A 391 -13.01 4.02 -5.02
C SER A 391 -11.65 3.77 -5.66
N VAL A 392 -11.46 4.37 -6.82
CA VAL A 392 -10.26 4.27 -7.63
C VAL A 392 -9.58 5.62 -7.68
N GLU A 393 -8.27 5.61 -7.48
CA GLU A 393 -7.39 6.75 -7.65
C GLU A 393 -6.25 6.35 -8.59
N SER A 394 -5.73 7.31 -9.34
CA SER A 394 -4.54 7.10 -10.19
C SER A 394 -4.66 5.89 -11.13
N SER A 395 -5.75 5.80 -11.89
CA SER A 395 -5.93 4.72 -12.87
C SER A 395 -5.22 5.01 -14.18
N TRP A 396 -4.33 4.11 -14.59
CA TRP A 396 -3.50 4.23 -15.79
C TRP A 396 -3.46 2.92 -16.57
N SER A 397 -3.49 3.02 -17.88
CA SER A 397 -3.38 1.86 -18.78
C SER A 397 -2.14 1.93 -19.66
N PHE A 398 -1.62 0.76 -20.00
CA PHE A 398 -0.40 0.57 -20.76
C PHE A 398 -0.60 -0.50 -21.83
N CYS A 399 -0.17 -0.21 -23.07
CA CYS A 399 -0.13 -1.18 -24.15
C CYS A 399 1.28 -1.79 -24.23
N SER A 400 1.39 -3.07 -24.61
CA SER A 400 2.70 -3.66 -24.95
C SER A 400 3.30 -2.93 -26.14
N ALA A 401 4.61 -2.65 -26.09
CA ALA A 401 5.38 -2.04 -27.17
C ALA A 401 5.55 -3.01 -28.35
#